data_6fb081b4c36457b0ee125600f10792ed
#
_entry.id   6fb081b4c36457b0ee125600f10792ed
#
_cell.length_a   1.000
_cell.length_b   1.000
_cell.length_c   1.000
_cell.angle_alpha   90.00
_cell.angle_beta   90.00
_cell.angle_gamma   90.00
#
_symmetry.space_group_name_H-M   'P 1'
#
loop_
_entity.id
_entity.type
_entity.pdbx_description
1 polymer ?
#
loop_
_entity_poly.entity_id
_entity_poly.type
_entity_poly.pdbx_seq_one_letter_code
_entity_poly.pdbx_strand_id
1 'polypeptide(L)'
;MSTIITHLINPLLYMVPILLAVAFLTLIERKVLGYMQHRKGPNXXXXXXXLQPIADGVKLFIKEPVRPSTSSQTLFLVAPTLALALAMSIWAPLPMPFSLADMNLGILFVXXLSSLTVYTILGSGWSSNSKYALIGALRAVAQTISYEVTLGLILLCXXXXXXXFTLYNFNIAQEQMWLIIPGWPMAAMWYISTLAETNRAPFDLTEGESELVSGFNVEYAGGPFALFFLAEYANILMMNTLSTILFLGSSFMNYPELTTVSIMLKSSLLSMLFLWVRASYPRFRYDQLMHLVWKNFLPLTLAMTLWHISMPISMLGLPSQT
;
A
#
# COMPACT_ATOMS: atom_id res chain seq x y z
N MET A 1 8.22 -20.50 27.47
CA MET A 1 9.09 -19.47 26.85
C MET A 1 8.95 -19.38 25.33
N SER A 2 8.96 -20.51 24.63
CA SER A 2 8.78 -20.56 23.15
C SER A 2 7.50 -19.85 22.69
N THR A 3 6.39 -20.09 23.37
CA THR A 3 5.09 -19.49 22.99
C THR A 3 5.09 -17.96 23.13
N ILE A 4 5.74 -17.42 24.16
CA ILE A 4 5.87 -15.97 24.33
C ILE A 4 6.70 -15.37 23.19
N ILE A 5 7.81 -16.04 22.83
CA ILE A 5 8.68 -15.59 21.76
C ILE A 5 7.91 -15.57 20.42
N THR A 6 7.24 -16.67 20.07
CA THR A 6 6.57 -16.80 18.76
C THR A 6 5.34 -15.89 18.64
N HIS A 7 4.54 -15.75 19.71
CA HIS A 7 3.27 -15.07 19.62
C HIS A 7 3.28 -13.60 20.06
N LEU A 8 4.32 -13.16 20.78
CA LEU A 8 4.42 -11.76 21.23
C LEU A 8 5.67 -11.06 20.70
N ILE A 9 6.85 -11.67 20.89
CA ILE A 9 8.12 -10.99 20.56
C ILE A 9 8.29 -10.87 19.04
N ASN A 10 8.07 -11.94 18.27
CA ASN A 10 8.26 -11.92 16.81
C ASN A 10 7.34 -10.88 16.13
N PRO A 11 6.03 -10.81 16.42
CA PRO A 11 5.21 -9.74 15.82
C PRO A 11 5.66 -8.35 16.21
N LEU A 12 6.08 -8.12 17.47
CA LEU A 12 6.57 -6.80 17.89
C LEU A 12 7.85 -6.43 17.16
N LEU A 13 8.80 -7.37 17.06
CA LEU A 13 10.06 -7.14 16.33
C LEU A 13 9.83 -6.88 14.84
N TYR A 14 8.73 -7.40 14.29
CA TYR A 14 8.35 -7.18 12.89
C TYR A 14 7.69 -5.80 12.72
N MET A 15 6.78 -5.44 13.62
CA MET A 15 5.99 -4.19 13.53
C MET A 15 6.83 -2.92 13.78
N VAL A 16 7.76 -2.95 14.73
CA VAL A 16 8.52 -1.76 15.11
C VAL A 16 9.34 -1.21 13.95
N PRO A 17 10.13 -2.02 13.20
CA PRO A 17 10.85 -1.48 12.04
C PRO A 17 9.92 -0.91 10.96
N ILE A 18 8.74 -1.51 10.74
CA ILE A 18 7.77 -1.01 9.76
C ILE A 18 7.30 0.40 10.18
N LEU A 19 6.92 0.58 11.44
CA LEU A 19 6.47 1.89 11.94
C LEU A 19 7.59 2.94 11.86
N LEU A 20 8.84 2.54 12.13
CA LEU A 20 9.98 3.43 11.96
C LEU A 20 10.18 3.81 10.48
N ALA A 21 10.06 2.85 9.57
CA ALA A 21 10.18 3.10 8.13
C ALA A 21 9.07 4.07 7.67
N VAL A 22 7.84 3.90 8.17
CA VAL A 22 6.71 4.80 7.89
C VAL A 22 7.05 6.22 8.35
N ALA A 23 7.57 6.37 9.57
CA ALA A 23 7.93 7.68 10.11
C ALA A 23 9.01 8.36 9.25
N PHE A 24 10.05 7.61 8.85
CA PHE A 24 11.11 8.18 8.02
C PHE A 24 10.66 8.45 6.57
N LEU A 25 9.68 7.71 6.06
CA LEU A 25 9.13 7.98 4.73
C LEU A 25 8.53 9.38 4.65
N THR A 26 7.87 9.86 5.70
CA THR A 26 7.32 11.22 5.72
C THR A 26 8.42 12.29 5.61
N LEU A 27 9.56 12.05 6.23
CA LEU A 27 10.71 12.95 6.13
C LEU A 27 11.32 12.93 4.73
N ILE A 28 11.49 11.73 4.15
CA ILE A 28 12.02 11.56 2.79
C ILE A 28 11.10 12.29 1.80
N GLU A 29 9.79 12.12 1.95
CA GLU A 29 8.80 12.78 1.10
C GLU A 29 8.98 14.29 1.10
N ARG A 30 9.08 14.91 2.27
CA ARG A 30 9.28 16.36 2.39
C ARG A 30 10.60 16.83 1.75
N LYS A 31 11.66 16.02 1.87
CA LYS A 31 12.96 16.34 1.28
C LYS A 31 12.94 16.21 -0.26
N VAL A 32 12.39 15.10 -0.77
CA VAL A 32 12.32 14.85 -2.22
C VAL A 32 11.48 15.93 -2.90
N LEU A 33 10.29 16.21 -2.36
CA LEU A 33 9.43 17.26 -2.90
C LEU A 33 10.11 18.63 -2.84
N GLY A 34 10.83 18.91 -1.75
CA GLY A 34 11.59 20.15 -1.64
C GLY A 34 12.64 20.31 -2.74
N TYR A 35 13.45 19.27 -2.96
CA TYR A 35 14.48 19.29 -3.99
C TYR A 35 13.88 19.44 -5.42
N MET A 36 12.76 18.77 -5.68
CA MET A 36 12.05 18.89 -6.96
C MET A 36 11.49 20.30 -7.18
N GLN A 37 11.19 21.02 -6.11
CA GLN A 37 10.70 22.41 -6.15
C GLN A 37 11.84 23.43 -6.04
N HIS A 38 13.10 23.00 -6.23
CA HIS A 38 14.30 23.85 -6.14
C HIS A 38 14.45 24.54 -4.78
N ARG A 39 14.00 23.86 -3.69
CA ARG A 39 14.19 24.35 -2.32
C ARG A 39 14.68 23.20 -1.43
N LYS A 40 15.23 23.54 -0.27
CA LYS A 40 15.65 22.53 0.70
C LYS A 40 14.44 22.13 1.56
N GLY A 41 14.29 20.84 1.79
CA GLY A 41 13.31 20.31 2.74
C GLY A 41 13.75 20.56 4.18
N PRO A 42 13.14 19.89 5.19
CA PRO A 42 13.50 20.08 6.60
C PRO A 42 14.99 19.84 6.80
N ASN A 43 15.72 20.88 7.24
CA ASN A 43 17.19 20.87 7.39
C ASN A 43 17.67 21.37 8.72
N UNK A 44 16.99 22.19 9.22
CA UNK A 44 17.40 22.79 10.47
C UNK A 44 16.89 22.02 11.64
N UNK A 45 16.45 21.99 12.15
CA UNK A 45 15.93 21.42 13.29
C UNK A 45 16.83 20.29 13.74
N UNK A 46 17.09 20.36 14.60
CA UNK A 46 17.74 19.42 15.27
C UNK A 46 18.58 18.45 14.51
N UNK A 47 19.43 18.32 14.99
CA UNK A 47 20.33 17.40 14.63
C UNK A 47 19.81 16.64 13.45
N UNK A 48 19.88 17.08 12.68
CA UNK A 48 19.60 16.38 11.59
C UNK A 48 18.15 16.02 11.33
N UNK A 49 17.56 16.46 11.13
CA UNK A 49 16.31 16.13 10.70
C UNK A 49 15.84 14.75 10.99
N UNK A 50 16.56 14.04 11.49
CA UNK A 50 16.23 12.73 11.81
C UNK A 50 15.22 12.62 12.93
N LEU A 51 15.21 13.47 13.78
CA LEU A 51 14.26 13.52 14.92
C LEU A 51 12.94 14.18 14.54
N GLN A 52 12.83 14.79 13.38
CA GLN A 52 11.61 15.49 12.96
C GLN A 52 10.36 14.57 12.93
N PRO A 53 10.41 13.35 12.39
CA PRO A 53 9.22 12.47 12.41
C PRO A 53 8.78 12.13 13.83
N ILE A 54 9.74 11.95 14.75
CA ILE A 54 9.43 11.66 16.15
C ILE A 54 8.74 12.87 16.80
N ALA A 55 9.27 14.07 16.56
CA ALA A 55 8.67 15.31 17.07
C ALA A 55 7.25 15.51 16.55
N ASP A 56 7.03 15.24 15.25
CA ASP A 56 5.70 15.34 14.65
C ASP A 56 4.74 14.32 15.26
N GLY A 57 5.20 13.10 15.49
CA GLY A 57 4.41 12.06 16.16
C GLY A 57 4.03 12.45 17.59
N VAL A 58 5.01 12.87 18.38
CA VAL A 58 4.77 13.29 19.77
C VAL A 58 3.76 14.46 19.82
N LYS A 59 3.94 15.44 18.92
CA LYS A 59 3.02 16.57 18.84
C LYS A 59 1.57 16.12 18.61
N LEU A 60 1.34 15.15 17.68
CA LEU A 60 0.00 14.67 17.36
C LEU A 60 -0.62 13.86 18.51
N PHE A 61 0.20 13.06 19.22
CA PHE A 61 -0.31 12.28 20.34
C PHE A 61 -0.60 13.10 21.60
N ILE A 62 0.16 14.21 21.81
CA ILE A 62 -0.10 15.12 22.93
C ILE A 62 -1.31 16.02 22.64
N LYS A 63 -1.55 16.32 21.35
CA LYS A 63 -2.66 17.20 20.96
C LYS A 63 -3.99 16.59 21.36
N GLU A 64 -4.86 17.44 21.98
CA GLU A 64 -6.20 17.01 22.40
C GLU A 64 -7.04 16.54 21.21
N PRO A 65 -7.62 15.33 21.25
CA PRO A 65 -8.49 14.86 20.16
C PRO A 65 -9.82 15.58 20.15
N VAL A 66 -10.24 16.00 18.97
CA VAL A 66 -11.53 16.65 18.77
C VAL A 66 -12.60 15.56 18.66
N ARG A 67 -13.74 15.75 19.33
CA ARG A 67 -14.91 14.88 19.27
C ARG A 67 -16.12 15.71 18.89
N PRO A 68 -16.53 15.72 17.62
CA PRO A 68 -17.71 16.49 17.21
C PRO A 68 -18.96 16.02 17.95
N SER A 69 -19.80 16.95 18.37
CA SER A 69 -21.01 16.65 19.13
C SER A 69 -22.02 15.82 18.32
N THR A 70 -22.04 16.00 17.00
CA THR A 70 -22.97 15.31 16.10
C THR A 70 -22.44 13.96 15.59
N SER A 71 -21.20 13.57 15.97
CA SER A 71 -20.57 12.34 15.48
C SER A 71 -21.04 11.11 16.30
N SER A 72 -20.99 9.92 15.66
CA SER A 72 -21.16 8.63 16.36
C SER A 72 -19.82 8.25 16.99
N GLN A 73 -19.68 8.51 18.30
CA GLN A 73 -18.40 8.48 19.01
C GLN A 73 -17.71 7.13 18.95
N THR A 74 -18.47 6.02 19.07
CA THR A 74 -17.88 4.68 19.04
C THR A 74 -17.20 4.39 17.71
N LEU A 75 -17.93 4.59 16.62
CA LEU A 75 -17.42 4.31 15.26
C LEU A 75 -16.30 5.30 14.89
N PHE A 76 -16.39 6.54 15.39
CA PHE A 76 -15.38 7.58 15.17
C PHE A 76 -14.01 7.19 15.74
N LEU A 77 -13.99 6.47 16.90
CA LEU A 77 -12.75 6.01 17.50
C LEU A 77 -12.29 4.66 16.94
N VAL A 78 -13.23 3.78 16.57
CA VAL A 78 -12.91 2.43 16.08
C VAL A 78 -12.32 2.48 14.64
N ALA A 79 -12.80 3.37 13.79
CA ALA A 79 -12.37 3.41 12.38
C ALA A 79 -10.85 3.62 12.23
N PRO A 80 -10.20 4.61 12.89
CA PRO A 80 -8.74 4.76 12.73
C PRO A 80 -7.93 3.62 13.36
N THR A 81 -8.42 3.01 14.47
CA THR A 81 -7.71 1.87 15.07
C THR A 81 -7.77 0.65 14.16
N LEU A 82 -8.94 0.41 13.55
CA LEU A 82 -9.09 -0.68 12.56
C LEU A 82 -8.23 -0.42 11.32
N ALA A 83 -8.15 0.83 10.85
CA ALA A 83 -7.31 1.16 9.69
C ALA A 83 -5.86 0.77 9.92
N LEU A 84 -5.30 1.13 11.08
CA LEU A 84 -3.91 0.78 11.41
C LEU A 84 -3.76 -0.73 11.62
N ALA A 85 -4.71 -1.37 12.31
CA ALA A 85 -4.66 -2.83 12.54
C ALA A 85 -4.65 -3.61 11.22
N LEU A 86 -5.51 -3.22 10.26
CA LEU A 86 -5.54 -3.84 8.93
C LEU A 86 -4.24 -3.56 8.16
N ALA A 87 -3.75 -2.32 8.17
CA ALA A 87 -2.52 -1.96 7.49
C ALA A 87 -1.33 -2.77 8.00
N MET A 88 -1.25 -3.04 9.31
CA MET A 88 -0.17 -3.85 9.88
C MET A 88 -0.34 -5.33 9.60
N SER A 89 -1.58 -5.85 9.58
CA SER A 89 -1.82 -7.27 9.36
C SER A 89 -1.53 -7.72 7.93
N ILE A 90 -1.65 -6.83 6.94
CA ILE A 90 -1.32 -7.15 5.53
C ILE A 90 0.17 -7.52 5.36
N TRP A 91 1.05 -7.03 6.26
CA TRP A 91 2.48 -7.33 6.19
C TRP A 91 2.81 -8.78 6.58
N ALA A 92 1.91 -9.50 7.28
CA ALA A 92 2.20 -10.81 7.88
C ALA A 92 2.64 -11.89 6.86
N PRO A 93 2.04 -12.03 5.67
CA PRO A 93 2.46 -13.07 4.73
C PRO A 93 3.65 -12.69 3.84
N LEU A 94 4.19 -11.45 3.92
CA LEU A 94 5.27 -10.99 3.04
C LEU A 94 6.60 -11.65 3.41
N PRO A 95 7.27 -12.33 2.44
CA PRO A 95 8.59 -12.93 2.71
C PRO A 95 9.70 -11.87 2.66
N MET A 96 10.31 -11.59 3.82
CA MET A 96 11.39 -10.60 3.96
C MET A 96 12.63 -11.14 4.68
N PRO A 97 13.30 -12.16 4.28
CA PRO A 97 12.91 -13.27 3.37
C PRO A 97 11.98 -14.28 3.99
N PHE A 98 11.81 -14.26 5.31
CA PHE A 98 10.90 -15.16 6.03
C PHE A 98 9.64 -14.40 6.40
N SER A 99 8.50 -14.99 6.13
CA SER A 99 7.20 -14.41 6.49
C SER A 99 6.92 -14.61 7.97
N LEU A 100 6.17 -13.67 8.56
CA LEU A 100 5.71 -13.82 9.95
C LEU A 100 4.68 -14.94 10.04
N ALA A 101 3.81 -15.06 9.03
CA ALA A 101 2.81 -16.13 8.91
C ALA A 101 2.88 -16.70 7.50
N ASP A 102 3.40 -17.92 7.39
CA ASP A 102 3.51 -18.60 6.09
C ASP A 102 2.15 -19.21 5.74
N MET A 103 1.46 -18.58 4.80
CA MET A 103 0.10 -18.94 4.41
C MET A 103 0.09 -19.51 2.99
N ASN A 104 -0.56 -20.67 2.80
CA ASN A 104 -0.70 -21.28 1.48
C ASN A 104 -1.45 -20.37 0.50
N LEU A 105 -2.39 -19.55 1.00
CA LEU A 105 -3.17 -18.61 0.19
C LEU A 105 -2.82 -17.15 0.54
N GLY A 106 -1.52 -16.85 0.68
CA GLY A 106 -1.05 -15.54 1.11
C GLY A 106 -1.52 -14.38 0.23
N ILE A 107 -1.54 -14.59 -1.09
CA ILE A 107 -2.00 -13.56 -2.04
C ILE A 107 -3.48 -13.23 -1.82
N LEU A 108 -4.31 -14.26 -1.65
CA LEU A 108 -5.74 -14.09 -1.41
C LEU A 108 -5.99 -13.39 -0.05
N PHE A 109 -5.16 -13.69 0.93
CA PHE A 109 -5.23 -13.02 2.23
C PHE A 109 -4.94 -11.52 2.08
N VAL A 110 -3.93 -11.17 1.34
CA VAL A 110 -3.62 -9.76 1.04
C VAL A 110 -4.78 -9.07 0.36
N UNK A 111 -5.38 -9.62 -0.54
CA UNK A 111 -6.49 -9.13 -1.22
C UNK A 111 -7.70 -9.03 -0.38
N UNK A 112 -7.85 -9.84 0.56
CA UNK A 112 -8.90 -9.77 1.45
C UNK A 112 -8.79 -8.69 2.45
N LEU A 113 -7.65 -8.53 2.96
CA LEU A 113 -7.42 -7.44 3.92
C LEU A 113 -7.50 -6.06 3.28
N SER A 114 -7.02 -5.92 2.05
CA SER A 114 -7.14 -4.63 1.36
C SER A 114 -8.60 -4.22 1.16
N SER A 115 -9.48 -5.17 0.83
CA SER A 115 -10.91 -4.87 0.70
C SER A 115 -11.54 -4.42 2.02
N LEU A 116 -11.07 -4.95 3.14
CA LEU A 116 -11.57 -4.53 4.46
C LEU A 116 -11.18 -3.08 4.81
N THR A 117 -10.10 -2.55 4.24
CA THR A 117 -9.71 -1.15 4.49
C THR A 117 -10.77 -0.17 3.98
N VAL A 118 -11.55 -0.55 2.97
CA VAL A 118 -12.66 0.27 2.43
C VAL A 118 -13.66 0.62 3.53
N TYR A 119 -13.96 -0.35 4.41
CA TYR A 119 -14.92 -0.13 5.50
C TYR A 119 -14.41 0.87 6.53
N THR A 120 -13.10 0.97 6.73
CA THR A 120 -12.54 1.96 7.66
C THR A 120 -12.72 3.38 7.13
N ILE A 121 -12.53 3.57 5.82
CA ILE A 121 -12.73 4.87 5.16
C ILE A 121 -14.23 5.23 5.18
N LEU A 122 -15.10 4.28 4.82
CA LEU A 122 -16.54 4.50 4.83
C LEU A 122 -17.04 4.82 6.24
N GLY A 123 -16.57 4.05 7.22
CA GLY A 123 -16.92 4.23 8.63
C GLY A 123 -16.49 5.60 9.16
N SER A 124 -15.30 6.07 8.76
CA SER A 124 -14.81 7.38 9.20
C SER A 124 -15.64 8.53 8.62
N GLY A 125 -15.97 8.45 7.31
CA GLY A 125 -16.81 9.46 6.67
C GLY A 125 -18.25 9.49 7.22
N TRP A 126 -18.81 8.30 7.47
CA TRP A 126 -20.15 8.17 8.04
C TRP A 126 -20.19 8.69 9.47
N SER A 127 -19.22 8.29 10.31
CA SER A 127 -19.23 8.61 11.75
C SER A 127 -19.01 10.10 12.03
N SER A 128 -18.32 10.81 11.15
CA SER A 128 -18.06 12.25 11.30
C SER A 128 -19.32 13.11 11.12
N ASN A 129 -20.34 12.58 10.42
CA ASN A 129 -21.64 13.25 10.17
C ASN A 129 -21.48 14.64 9.55
N SER A 130 -20.51 14.77 8.64
CA SER A 130 -20.31 16.02 7.89
C SER A 130 -20.46 15.74 6.39
N LYS A 131 -21.05 16.69 5.66
CA LYS A 131 -21.37 16.51 4.23
C LYS A 131 -20.12 16.27 3.39
N TYR A 132 -19.06 17.05 3.63
CA TYR A 132 -17.83 16.93 2.86
C TYR A 132 -17.09 15.63 3.15
N ALA A 133 -17.08 15.19 4.42
CA ALA A 133 -16.44 13.92 4.78
C ALA A 133 -17.16 12.73 4.14
N LEU A 134 -18.49 12.77 4.10
CA LEU A 134 -19.28 11.70 3.47
C LEU A 134 -19.02 11.63 1.97
N ILE A 135 -19.00 12.78 1.28
CA ILE A 135 -18.71 12.81 -0.17
C ILE A 135 -17.30 12.31 -0.44
N GLY A 136 -16.31 12.72 0.37
CA GLY A 136 -14.93 12.27 0.26
C GLY A 136 -14.81 10.76 0.43
N ALA A 137 -15.47 10.21 1.46
CA ALA A 137 -15.45 8.78 1.73
C ALA A 137 -16.11 7.98 0.59
N LEU A 138 -17.24 8.45 0.04
CA LEU A 138 -17.91 7.76 -1.07
C LEU A 138 -17.06 7.75 -2.34
N ARG A 139 -16.36 8.85 -2.63
CA ARG A 139 -15.42 8.89 -3.78
C ARG A 139 -14.26 7.92 -3.55
N ALA A 140 -13.71 7.91 -2.35
CA ALA A 140 -12.61 7.00 -1.98
C ALA A 140 -13.02 5.54 -2.16
N VAL A 141 -14.18 5.17 -1.62
CA VAL A 141 -14.71 3.80 -1.68
C VAL A 141 -14.93 3.38 -3.14
N ALA A 142 -15.53 4.24 -3.95
CA ALA A 142 -15.75 3.94 -5.37
C ALA A 142 -14.41 3.72 -6.11
N GLN A 143 -13.39 4.53 -5.78
CA GLN A 143 -12.06 4.40 -6.36
C GLN A 143 -11.41 3.07 -5.96
N THR A 144 -11.33 2.78 -4.66
CA THR A 144 -10.64 1.58 -4.16
C THR A 144 -11.33 0.31 -4.65
N ILE A 145 -12.68 0.22 -4.60
CA ILE A 145 -13.40 -0.96 -5.10
C ILE A 145 -13.12 -1.20 -6.59
N SER A 146 -13.15 -0.13 -7.40
CA SER A 146 -12.94 -0.30 -8.86
C SER A 146 -11.51 -0.74 -9.17
N TYR A 147 -10.50 -0.18 -8.49
CA TYR A 147 -9.10 -0.58 -8.71
C TYR A 147 -8.79 -1.95 -8.13
N GLU A 148 -9.44 -2.33 -7.04
CA GLU A 148 -9.27 -3.65 -6.41
C GLU A 148 -9.64 -4.79 -7.37
N VAL A 149 -10.66 -4.61 -8.19
CA VAL A 149 -11.04 -5.61 -9.22
C VAL A 149 -9.88 -5.83 -10.19
N THR A 150 -9.27 -4.75 -10.69
CA THR A 150 -8.14 -4.85 -11.63
C THR A 150 -6.89 -5.42 -10.94
N LEU A 151 -6.61 -5.03 -9.68
CA LEU A 151 -5.50 -5.59 -8.90
C LEU A 151 -5.66 -7.09 -8.73
N GLY A 152 -6.88 -7.55 -8.41
CA GLY A 152 -7.18 -8.98 -8.25
C GLY A 152 -6.93 -9.76 -9.54
N LEU A 153 -7.34 -9.21 -10.69
CA LEU A 153 -7.10 -9.86 -12.00
C LEU A 153 -5.59 -9.93 -12.32
N ILE A 154 -4.85 -8.86 -12.03
CA ILE A 154 -3.39 -8.86 -12.26
C ILE A 154 -2.72 -9.90 -11.34
N LEU A 155 -3.14 -9.98 -10.08
CA LEU A 155 -2.61 -10.99 -9.15
C LEU A 155 -2.92 -12.42 -9.63
N LEU A 156 -4.09 -12.65 -10.18
CA LEU A 156 -4.45 -13.95 -10.79
C LEU A 156 -3.57 -14.27 -12.00
N CYS A 157 -3.24 -13.31 -12.81
CA CYS A 157 -2.25 -13.50 -13.88
C CYS A 157 -0.90 -13.92 -13.32
N UNK A 158 -0.56 -13.23 -12.38
CA UNK A 158 0.71 -13.45 -11.82
C UNK A 158 0.77 -14.78 -11.12
N UNK A 159 -0.30 -15.34 -10.59
CA UNK A 159 -0.40 -16.62 -9.99
C UNK A 159 -0.32 -17.72 -11.03
N UNK A 160 -0.68 -17.55 -12.18
CA UNK A 160 -0.55 -18.45 -13.23
C UNK A 160 0.86 -18.63 -13.68
N UNK A 161 1.65 -17.69 -13.42
CA UNK A 161 3.03 -17.71 -13.73
C UNK A 161 3.89 -18.39 -12.69
N UNK A 162 3.48 -18.36 -11.40
CA UNK A 162 4.16 -18.90 -10.29
C UNK A 162 3.55 -20.22 -9.84
N UNK A 163 2.50 -20.62 -10.17
CA UNK A 163 1.78 -21.72 -9.86
C UNK A 163 1.44 -21.98 -8.46
N UNK A 164 1.64 -20.87 -7.66
CA UNK A 164 1.29 -20.96 -6.32
C UNK A 164 0.71 -19.69 -5.86
N PHE A 165 -0.11 -19.83 -4.73
CA PHE A 165 -0.65 -18.62 -4.10
C PHE A 165 0.22 -18.14 -2.92
N THR A 166 1.27 -18.84 -2.61
CA THR A 166 2.24 -18.40 -1.59
C THR A 166 3.17 -17.34 -2.18
N LEU A 167 3.46 -16.30 -1.40
CA LEU A 167 4.34 -15.21 -1.86
C LEU A 167 5.81 -15.66 -1.96
N TYR A 168 6.18 -16.68 -1.20
CA TYR A 168 7.55 -17.23 -1.24
C TYR A 168 7.88 -17.84 -2.62
N ASN A 169 6.91 -18.49 -3.26
CA ASN A 169 7.11 -19.11 -4.57
C ASN A 169 7.45 -18.09 -5.66
N PHE A 170 7.02 -16.84 -5.51
CA PHE A 170 7.39 -15.76 -6.44
C PHE A 170 8.89 -15.49 -6.43
N ASN A 171 9.52 -15.60 -5.27
CA ASN A 171 10.96 -15.41 -5.18
C ASN A 171 11.71 -16.55 -5.87
N ILE A 172 11.25 -17.81 -5.69
CA ILE A 172 11.84 -18.98 -6.34
C ILE A 172 11.69 -18.89 -7.87
N ALA A 173 10.49 -18.55 -8.34
CA ALA A 173 10.22 -18.49 -9.79
C ALA A 173 11.06 -17.41 -10.49
N GLN A 174 11.51 -16.39 -9.76
CA GLN A 174 12.27 -15.27 -10.33
C GLN A 174 13.78 -15.39 -10.12
N GLU A 175 14.29 -16.56 -9.75
CA GLU A 175 15.74 -16.76 -9.61
C GLU A 175 16.50 -16.51 -10.92
N GLN A 176 15.94 -16.98 -12.02
CA GLN A 176 16.59 -16.87 -13.33
C GLN A 176 16.23 -15.58 -14.07
N MET A 177 14.97 -15.15 -13.99
CA MET A 177 14.52 -14.00 -14.76
C MET A 177 13.39 -13.28 -14.00
N TRP A 178 13.47 -11.98 -13.92
CA TRP A 178 12.44 -11.15 -13.29
C TRP A 178 11.15 -11.18 -14.11
N LEU A 179 10.00 -11.33 -13.45
CA LEU A 179 8.69 -11.37 -14.10
C LEU A 179 8.31 -10.04 -14.76
N ILE A 180 8.99 -8.95 -14.45
CA ILE A 180 8.73 -7.67 -15.10
C ILE A 180 9.07 -7.71 -16.60
N ILE A 181 10.04 -8.55 -17.01
CA ILE A 181 10.48 -8.60 -18.42
C ILE A 181 9.36 -9.16 -19.31
N PRO A 182 8.85 -10.40 -19.07
CA PRO A 182 7.74 -10.89 -19.90
C PRO A 182 6.39 -10.23 -19.59
N GLY A 183 6.21 -9.70 -18.38
CA GLY A 183 4.93 -9.14 -17.93
C GLY A 183 4.92 -7.62 -17.80
N TRP A 184 5.71 -6.90 -18.62
CA TRP A 184 5.81 -5.44 -18.47
C TRP A 184 4.47 -4.70 -18.60
N PRO A 185 3.49 -5.12 -19.45
CA PRO A 185 2.21 -4.38 -19.47
C PRO A 185 1.43 -4.57 -18.18
N MET A 186 1.48 -5.79 -17.60
CA MET A 186 0.83 -6.04 -16.30
C MET A 186 1.52 -5.26 -15.17
N ALA A 187 2.85 -5.18 -15.20
CA ALA A 187 3.61 -4.43 -14.21
C ALA A 187 3.28 -2.93 -14.27
N ALA A 188 3.11 -2.39 -15.48
CA ALA A 188 2.71 -0.99 -15.66
C ALA A 188 1.30 -0.73 -15.14
N MET A 189 0.34 -1.59 -15.48
CA MET A 189 -1.04 -1.48 -14.96
C MET A 189 -1.08 -1.67 -13.43
N TRP A 190 -0.29 -2.61 -12.92
CA TRP A 190 -0.15 -2.85 -11.48
C TRP A 190 0.34 -1.59 -10.76
N TYR A 191 1.40 -0.98 -11.28
CA TYR A 191 1.99 0.22 -10.66
C TYR A 191 0.97 1.37 -10.59
N ILE A 192 0.21 1.59 -11.67
CA ILE A 192 -0.82 2.64 -11.70
C ILE A 192 -1.97 2.30 -10.73
N SER A 193 -2.36 1.03 -10.68
CA SER A 193 -3.44 0.60 -9.77
C SER A 193 -3.02 0.65 -8.30
N THR A 194 -1.73 0.41 -7.97
CA THR A 194 -1.25 0.57 -6.59
C THR A 194 -1.22 2.03 -6.15
N LEU A 195 -0.90 2.97 -7.06
CA LEU A 195 -1.01 4.41 -6.77
C LEU A 195 -2.46 4.80 -6.45
N ALA A 196 -3.42 4.24 -7.19
CA ALA A 196 -4.83 4.52 -6.97
C ALA A 196 -5.36 3.84 -5.71
N GLU A 197 -4.90 2.63 -5.40
CA GLU A 197 -5.28 1.90 -4.19
C GLU A 197 -4.81 2.62 -2.93
N THR A 198 -3.61 3.21 -2.97
CA THR A 198 -3.07 3.97 -1.85
C THR A 198 -3.54 5.42 -1.82
N ASN A 199 -4.46 5.79 -2.72
CA ASN A 199 -5.06 7.13 -2.78
C ASN A 199 -4.02 8.25 -2.86
N ARG A 200 -2.94 8.02 -3.61
CA ARG A 200 -1.88 9.01 -3.78
C ARG A 200 -2.02 9.77 -5.10
N ALA A 201 -1.56 11.01 -5.10
CA ALA A 201 -1.54 11.78 -6.34
C ALA A 201 -0.80 11.02 -7.43
N PRO A 202 -1.30 10.98 -8.68
CA PRO A 202 -2.36 11.84 -9.23
C PRO A 202 -3.81 11.38 -8.97
N PHE A 203 -4.04 10.32 -8.19
CA PHE A 203 -5.35 9.71 -7.94
C PHE A 203 -5.87 10.03 -6.53
N ASP A 204 -5.52 11.19 -5.98
CA ASP A 204 -5.83 11.62 -4.62
C ASP A 204 -7.24 12.27 -4.58
N LEU A 205 -8.28 11.43 -4.68
CA LEU A 205 -9.67 11.90 -4.58
C LEU A 205 -10.22 11.86 -3.15
N THR A 206 -9.54 11.12 -2.28
CA THR A 206 -9.92 10.97 -0.86
C THR A 206 -9.75 12.27 -0.08
N GLU A 207 -8.61 12.94 -0.29
CA GLU A 207 -8.30 14.18 0.41
C GLU A 207 -8.74 15.41 -0.38
N GLY A 208 -8.55 15.39 -1.70
CA GLY A 208 -9.04 16.39 -2.63
C GLY A 208 -9.08 17.82 -2.09
N GLU A 209 -7.94 18.32 -1.57
CA GLU A 209 -7.88 19.64 -0.86
C GLU A 209 -8.60 20.77 -1.59
N SER A 210 -8.53 20.79 -2.91
CA SER A 210 -9.15 21.83 -3.72
C SER A 210 -10.67 21.71 -3.83
N GLU A 211 -11.24 20.52 -3.54
CA GLU A 211 -12.67 20.26 -3.70
C GLU A 211 -13.39 19.99 -2.36
N LEU A 212 -12.73 19.27 -1.44
CA LEU A 212 -13.35 18.72 -0.24
C LEU A 212 -12.64 19.12 1.07
N VAL A 213 -11.68 20.04 1.02
CA VAL A 213 -10.85 20.51 2.13
C VAL A 213 -9.85 19.43 2.59
N SER A 214 -10.31 18.34 3.23
CA SER A 214 -9.48 17.17 3.58
C SER A 214 -10.26 15.86 3.45
N GLY A 215 -11.35 15.88 2.70
CA GLY A 215 -12.13 14.66 2.44
C GLY A 215 -12.60 13.97 3.72
N PHE A 216 -12.34 12.65 3.83
CA PHE A 216 -12.83 11.85 4.96
C PHE A 216 -12.15 12.23 6.30
N ASN A 217 -10.97 12.86 6.27
CA ASN A 217 -10.17 13.24 7.45
C ASN A 217 -10.57 14.58 8.07
N VAL A 218 -11.52 15.32 7.50
CA VAL A 218 -11.83 16.73 7.86
C VAL A 218 -12.02 16.90 9.36
N GLU A 219 -12.76 15.98 10.00
CA GLU A 219 -13.13 16.09 11.41
C GLU A 219 -12.12 15.43 12.35
N TYR A 220 -11.12 14.73 11.83
CA TYR A 220 -10.15 14.00 12.64
C TYR A 220 -8.97 14.88 13.01
N ALA A 221 -8.56 14.86 14.29
CA ALA A 221 -7.42 15.62 14.80
C ALA A 221 -6.67 14.82 15.87
N GLY A 222 -5.40 15.18 16.09
CA GLY A 222 -4.58 14.55 17.12
C GLY A 222 -4.28 13.08 16.85
N GLY A 223 -4.47 12.24 17.86
CA GLY A 223 -4.18 10.79 17.79
C GLY A 223 -4.89 10.06 16.66
N PRO A 224 -6.23 10.14 16.55
CA PRO A 224 -6.94 9.45 15.46
C PRO A 224 -6.47 9.86 14.05
N PHE A 225 -6.13 11.10 13.82
CA PHE A 225 -5.53 11.55 12.56
C PHE A 225 -4.17 10.87 12.35
N ALA A 226 -3.34 10.77 13.40
CA ALA A 226 -2.05 10.11 13.30
C ALA A 226 -2.18 8.64 12.92
N LEU A 227 -3.20 7.94 13.47
CA LEU A 227 -3.43 6.52 13.15
C LEU A 227 -3.77 6.32 11.67
N PHE A 228 -4.65 7.14 11.09
CA PHE A 228 -4.95 7.09 9.66
C PHE A 228 -3.70 7.36 8.82
N PHE A 229 -2.94 8.37 9.18
CA PHE A 229 -1.72 8.75 8.46
C PHE A 229 -0.70 7.61 8.48
N LEU A 230 -0.50 6.99 9.65
CA LEU A 230 0.40 5.83 9.78
C LEU A 230 -0.08 4.67 8.91
N ALA A 231 -1.40 4.40 8.89
CA ALA A 231 -1.98 3.33 8.08
C ALA A 231 -1.76 3.57 6.58
N GLU A 232 -2.01 4.79 6.10
CA GLU A 232 -1.81 5.13 4.68
C GLU A 232 -0.34 4.94 4.26
N TYR A 233 0.60 5.45 5.05
CA TYR A 233 2.03 5.33 4.72
C TYR A 233 2.51 3.87 4.85
N ALA A 234 1.96 3.09 5.78
CA ALA A 234 2.25 1.65 5.89
C ALA A 234 1.76 0.91 4.63
N ASN A 235 0.57 1.27 4.12
CA ASN A 235 0.04 0.69 2.88
C ASN A 235 0.89 1.06 1.66
N ILE A 236 1.42 2.28 1.58
CA ILE A 236 2.34 2.67 0.49
C ILE A 236 3.59 1.79 0.50
N LEU A 237 4.23 1.65 1.66
CA LEU A 237 5.42 0.80 1.78
C LEU A 237 5.08 -0.66 1.45
N MET A 238 3.95 -1.15 1.94
CA MET A 238 3.48 -2.52 1.71
C MET A 238 3.26 -2.79 0.21
N MET A 239 2.57 -1.89 -0.50
CA MET A 239 2.35 -2.05 -1.95
C MET A 239 3.67 -2.02 -2.73
N ASN A 240 4.63 -1.20 -2.31
CA ASN A 240 5.94 -1.16 -2.95
C ASN A 240 6.74 -2.43 -2.68
N THR A 241 6.72 -2.97 -1.45
CA THR A 241 7.40 -4.25 -1.15
C THR A 241 6.72 -5.40 -1.87
N LEU A 242 5.38 -5.42 -1.92
CA LEU A 242 4.64 -6.43 -2.68
C LEU A 242 5.00 -6.36 -4.17
N SER A 243 5.12 -5.16 -4.74
CA SER A 243 5.54 -4.97 -6.13
C SER A 243 6.94 -5.54 -6.40
N THR A 244 7.87 -5.38 -5.45
CA THR A 244 9.22 -5.97 -5.60
C THR A 244 9.15 -7.49 -5.60
N ILE A 245 8.35 -8.09 -4.73
CA ILE A 245 8.21 -9.55 -4.64
C ILE A 245 7.56 -10.10 -5.91
N LEU A 246 6.52 -9.43 -6.43
CA LEU A 246 5.75 -9.91 -7.58
C LEU A 246 6.51 -9.79 -8.90
N PHE A 247 7.28 -8.71 -9.12
CA PHE A 247 7.83 -8.40 -10.44
C PHE A 247 9.35 -8.33 -10.52
N LEU A 248 10.03 -7.99 -9.41
CA LEU A 248 11.48 -7.78 -9.42
C LEU A 248 12.25 -8.87 -8.68
N GLY A 249 11.56 -9.74 -7.96
CA GLY A 249 12.14 -10.88 -7.26
C GLY A 249 13.26 -10.51 -6.29
N SER A 250 13.71 -11.50 -5.54
CA SER A 250 14.94 -11.39 -4.73
C SER A 250 16.08 -12.08 -5.48
N SER A 251 17.19 -11.38 -5.64
CA SER A 251 18.27 -11.86 -6.50
C SER A 251 19.23 -12.87 -5.83
N PHE A 252 19.10 -13.12 -4.51
CA PHE A 252 20.10 -13.86 -3.74
C PHE A 252 19.44 -14.82 -2.75
N MET A 253 18.67 -15.82 -3.26
CA MET A 253 17.90 -16.73 -2.41
C MET A 253 18.75 -17.54 -1.41
N ASN A 254 19.99 -17.85 -1.78
CA ASN A 254 20.88 -18.65 -0.93
C ASN A 254 21.40 -17.86 0.29
N TYR A 255 21.28 -16.55 0.29
CA TYR A 255 21.81 -15.67 1.36
C TYR A 255 20.70 -14.77 1.88
N PRO A 256 20.03 -15.14 2.99
CA PRO A 256 18.86 -14.41 3.47
C PRO A 256 19.16 -12.94 3.83
N GLU A 257 20.39 -12.64 4.27
CA GLU A 257 20.79 -11.26 4.56
C GLU A 257 20.82 -10.42 3.28
N LEU A 258 21.36 -10.98 2.19
CA LEU A 258 21.42 -10.27 0.91
C LEU A 258 20.04 -10.13 0.28
N THR A 259 19.13 -11.10 0.48
CA THR A 259 17.74 -10.99 0.01
C THR A 259 17.02 -9.84 0.70
N THR A 260 17.18 -9.67 2.04
CA THR A 260 16.56 -8.54 2.75
C THR A 260 17.06 -7.21 2.19
N VAL A 261 18.38 -7.08 2.01
CA VAL A 261 18.97 -5.83 1.48
C VAL A 261 18.45 -5.54 0.07
N SER A 262 18.39 -6.57 -0.80
CA SER A 262 17.92 -6.39 -2.18
C SER A 262 16.44 -5.97 -2.23
N ILE A 263 15.58 -6.58 -1.42
CA ILE A 263 14.15 -6.23 -1.34
C ILE A 263 13.99 -4.79 -0.83
N MET A 264 14.74 -4.44 0.22
CA MET A 264 14.65 -3.08 0.81
C MET A 264 15.12 -2.02 -0.17
N LEU A 265 16.21 -2.28 -0.91
CA LEU A 265 16.70 -1.33 -1.93
C LEU A 265 15.69 -1.16 -3.07
N LYS A 266 15.14 -2.26 -3.59
CA LYS A 266 14.15 -2.20 -4.67
C LYS A 266 12.87 -1.49 -4.22
N SER A 267 12.38 -1.79 -3.01
CA SER A 267 11.16 -1.13 -2.47
C SER A 267 11.40 0.36 -2.20
N SER A 268 12.60 0.74 -1.76
CA SER A 268 12.92 2.16 -1.58
C SER A 268 12.97 2.91 -2.91
N LEU A 269 13.48 2.27 -3.97
CA LEU A 269 13.47 2.87 -5.32
C LEU A 269 12.03 3.06 -5.82
N LEU A 270 11.16 2.07 -5.61
CA LEU A 270 9.74 2.19 -6.00
C LEU A 270 9.03 3.28 -5.19
N SER A 271 9.35 3.41 -3.89
CA SER A 271 8.77 4.49 -3.08
C SER A 271 9.24 5.86 -3.55
N MET A 272 10.49 5.99 -4.01
CA MET A 272 10.98 7.21 -4.63
C MET A 272 10.23 7.52 -5.93
N LEU A 273 9.91 6.50 -6.73
CA LEU A 273 9.09 6.67 -7.93
C LEU A 273 7.68 7.17 -7.58
N PHE A 274 7.07 6.68 -6.50
CA PHE A 274 5.77 7.18 -6.01
C PHE A 274 5.84 8.68 -5.73
N LEU A 275 6.90 9.12 -5.05
CA LEU A 275 7.11 10.54 -4.73
C LEU A 275 7.36 11.38 -5.98
N TRP A 276 8.09 10.83 -6.95
CA TRP A 276 8.37 11.50 -8.22
C TRP A 276 7.09 11.71 -9.03
N VAL A 277 6.26 10.66 -9.13
CA VAL A 277 4.96 10.75 -9.83
C VAL A 277 4.07 11.80 -9.15
N ARG A 278 4.03 11.82 -7.82
CA ARG A 278 3.27 12.83 -7.05
C ARG A 278 3.71 14.26 -7.40
N ALA A 279 5.02 14.48 -7.58
CA ALA A 279 5.56 15.81 -7.86
C ALA A 279 5.34 16.27 -9.31
N SER A 280 5.26 15.31 -10.26
CA SER A 280 5.29 15.61 -11.69
C SER A 280 3.91 15.69 -12.36
N TYR A 281 2.93 14.93 -11.87
CA TYR A 281 1.62 14.82 -12.54
C TYR A 281 0.54 15.60 -11.81
N PRO A 282 -0.36 16.29 -12.57
CA PRO A 282 -1.53 16.91 -11.96
C PRO A 282 -2.57 15.85 -11.54
N ARG A 283 -3.52 16.25 -10.70
CA ARG A 283 -4.58 15.37 -10.20
C ARG A 283 -5.57 15.05 -11.32
N PHE A 284 -5.98 13.79 -11.38
CA PHE A 284 -7.04 13.34 -12.29
C PHE A 284 -8.42 13.67 -11.71
N ARG A 285 -9.36 13.96 -12.61
CA ARG A 285 -10.76 14.13 -12.23
C ARG A 285 -11.41 12.75 -12.03
N TYR A 286 -12.40 12.66 -11.15
CA TYR A 286 -13.08 11.40 -10.81
C TYR A 286 -13.56 10.65 -12.05
N ASP A 287 -14.22 11.36 -13.00
CA ASP A 287 -14.74 10.75 -14.23
C ASP A 287 -13.64 10.09 -15.06
N GLN A 288 -12.52 10.81 -15.25
CA GLN A 288 -11.36 10.32 -16.01
C GLN A 288 -10.75 9.07 -15.39
N LEU A 289 -10.66 9.07 -14.06
CA LEU A 289 -10.10 7.95 -13.31
C LEU A 289 -10.98 6.71 -13.46
N MET A 290 -12.30 6.85 -13.32
CA MET A 290 -13.23 5.73 -13.47
C MET A 290 -13.23 5.19 -14.90
N HIS A 291 -13.17 6.06 -15.91
CA HIS A 291 -13.07 5.64 -17.33
C HIS A 291 -11.78 4.87 -17.59
N LEU A 292 -10.65 5.29 -17.00
CA LEU A 292 -9.37 4.62 -17.16
C LEU A 292 -9.43 3.16 -16.65
N VAL A 293 -10.07 2.94 -15.51
CA VAL A 293 -10.23 1.58 -14.96
C VAL A 293 -11.17 0.74 -15.83
N TRP A 294 -12.41 1.22 -15.99
CA TRP A 294 -13.49 0.39 -16.56
C TRP A 294 -13.36 0.21 -18.07
N LYS A 295 -12.87 1.23 -18.81
CA LYS A 295 -12.77 1.18 -20.27
C LYS A 295 -11.41 0.68 -20.77
N ASN A 296 -10.33 0.93 -20.01
CA ASN A 296 -8.98 0.58 -20.48
C ASN A 296 -8.37 -0.58 -19.71
N PHE A 297 -8.24 -0.47 -18.38
CA PHE A 297 -7.49 -1.46 -17.58
C PHE A 297 -8.25 -2.79 -17.52
N LEU A 298 -9.55 -2.76 -17.22
CA LEU A 298 -10.30 -3.99 -17.00
C LEU A 298 -10.36 -4.87 -18.28
N PRO A 299 -10.67 -4.34 -19.49
CA PRO A 299 -10.60 -5.20 -20.68
C PRO A 299 -9.21 -5.75 -20.97
N LEU A 300 -8.16 -4.93 -20.75
CA LEU A 300 -6.78 -5.37 -20.97
C LEU A 300 -6.39 -6.47 -19.98
N THR A 301 -6.72 -6.31 -18.70
CA THR A 301 -6.40 -7.34 -17.69
C THR A 301 -7.17 -8.64 -17.96
N LEU A 302 -8.43 -8.56 -18.38
CA LEU A 302 -9.19 -9.75 -18.76
C LEU A 302 -8.58 -10.46 -19.97
N ALA A 303 -8.15 -9.71 -20.98
CA ALA A 303 -7.47 -10.29 -22.14
C ALA A 303 -6.16 -10.96 -21.73
N MET A 304 -5.39 -10.31 -20.84
CA MET A 304 -4.12 -10.88 -20.34
C MET A 304 -4.35 -12.12 -19.47
N THR A 305 -5.40 -12.18 -18.65
CA THR A 305 -5.71 -13.38 -17.86
C THR A 305 -6.03 -14.55 -18.79
N LEU A 306 -6.87 -14.33 -19.82
CA LEU A 306 -7.18 -15.37 -20.80
C LEU A 306 -5.94 -15.83 -21.55
N TRP A 307 -5.08 -14.91 -21.94
CA TRP A 307 -3.81 -15.21 -22.61
C TRP A 307 -2.92 -16.10 -21.72
N HIS A 308 -2.73 -15.73 -20.45
CA HIS A 308 -1.85 -16.48 -19.52
C HIS A 308 -2.43 -17.85 -19.15
N ILE A 309 -3.75 -18.03 -19.24
CA ILE A 309 -4.36 -19.36 -19.03
C ILE A 309 -4.21 -20.21 -20.29
N SER A 310 -4.43 -19.65 -21.47
CA SER A 310 -4.46 -20.41 -22.73
C SER A 310 -3.07 -20.83 -23.19
N MET A 311 -2.01 -20.03 -22.95
CA MET A 311 -0.66 -20.31 -23.44
C MET A 311 -0.07 -21.63 -22.88
N PRO A 312 -0.06 -21.88 -21.56
CA PRO A 312 0.43 -23.16 -21.06
C PRO A 312 -0.36 -24.35 -21.58
N ILE A 313 -1.69 -24.20 -21.72
CA ILE A 313 -2.54 -25.28 -22.23
C ILE A 313 -2.18 -25.59 -23.69
N SER A 314 -2.02 -24.57 -24.53
CA SER A 314 -1.70 -24.75 -25.96
C SER A 314 -0.30 -25.33 -26.17
N MET A 315 0.66 -25.00 -25.29
CA MET A 315 2.03 -25.49 -25.39
C MET A 315 2.24 -26.85 -24.71
N LEU A 316 1.16 -27.46 -24.17
CA LEU A 316 1.22 -28.69 -23.36
C LEU A 316 2.20 -28.55 -22.18
N GLY A 317 2.42 -27.33 -21.76
CA GLY A 317 3.29 -27.02 -20.64
C GLY A 317 2.56 -27.23 -19.33
N LEU A 318 3.09 -28.14 -18.51
CA LEU A 318 2.62 -28.26 -17.14
C LEU A 318 3.22 -27.12 -16.33
N PRO A 319 2.44 -26.46 -15.47
CA PRO A 319 3.03 -25.49 -14.56
C PRO A 319 4.05 -26.18 -13.66
N SER A 320 5.11 -25.48 -13.33
CA SER A 320 6.17 -26.04 -12.47
C SER A 320 5.56 -26.55 -11.16
N GLN A 321 5.60 -27.85 -10.98
CA GLN A 321 5.20 -28.46 -9.71
C GLN A 321 6.37 -28.34 -8.74
N THR A 322 6.40 -27.26 -7.98
CA THR A 322 7.37 -27.06 -6.89
C THR A 322 6.68 -27.19 -5.56
#